data_4f946c2c25240fa7999268f19cffa687
#
_entry.id   4f946c2c25240fa7999268f19cffa687
#
_cell.length_a   1.000
_cell.length_b   1.000
_cell.length_c   1.000
_cell.angle_alpha   90.00
_cell.angle_beta   90.00
_cell.angle_gamma   90.00
#
_symmetry.space_group_name_H-M   'P 1'
#
loop_
_entity.id
_entity.type
_entity.pdbx_description
1 polymer ?
#
loop_
_entity_poly.entity_id
_entity_poly.type
_entity_poly.pdbx_seq_one_letter_code
_entity_poly.pdbx_strand_id
1 'polypeptide(L)'
;MHRFLQILILYTLSSSLFSQNVDFERPEGWAMAFTTASSLNLGQSTPQKISPGELILSAELSSIPSLSKEQQKVGFNGLKDEDLNKSPIFGRIRISYGLPWDTTAEISWTPPFEIDGAKPENLWGFAFSRPFIQLEKIGLGIRIFMTRGDVKADVTCSEEMVAIEPYTPGNLSGCIGISRDVLTVDHHGLEAALTFNTLGKKITPWLAVALTRMEPSVRVDAPLQYGQEIVDIYSQGTTQTLSIGISYDFNERNVLNLSTSYTPLDVIRPVSLGDRDSFWNFKLGYSFSF
;
A
#
# COMPACT_ATOMS: atom_id res chain seq x y z
N MET A 1 -16.95 -2.03 -53.84
CA MET A 1 -17.12 -2.63 -52.51
C MET A 1 -15.82 -3.18 -51.87
N HIS A 2 -14.84 -3.67 -52.59
CA HIS A 2 -13.59 -4.25 -51.99
C HIS A 2 -12.63 -3.21 -51.37
N ARG A 3 -12.62 -1.97 -51.76
CA ARG A 3 -11.72 -0.92 -51.21
C ARG A 3 -12.19 -0.32 -49.87
N PHE A 4 -13.47 -0.41 -49.55
CA PHE A 4 -13.99 0.05 -48.24
C PHE A 4 -13.71 -0.94 -47.09
N LEU A 5 -13.58 -2.22 -47.42
CA LEU A 5 -13.28 -3.26 -46.42
C LEU A 5 -11.82 -3.23 -45.95
N GLN A 6 -10.87 -2.78 -46.80
CA GLN A 6 -9.46 -2.66 -46.44
C GLN A 6 -9.15 -1.48 -45.55
N ILE A 7 -9.93 -0.40 -45.58
CA ILE A 7 -9.76 0.76 -44.70
C ILE A 7 -10.32 0.48 -43.30
N LEU A 8 -11.34 -0.37 -43.17
CA LEU A 8 -11.91 -0.72 -41.87
C LEU A 8 -11.02 -1.66 -41.07
N ILE A 9 -10.19 -2.47 -41.73
CA ILE A 9 -9.24 -3.39 -41.05
C ILE A 9 -8.00 -2.65 -40.52
N LEU A 10 -7.62 -1.51 -41.08
CA LEU A 10 -6.48 -0.72 -40.60
C LEU A 10 -6.78 0.14 -39.37
N TYR A 11 -8.05 0.40 -39.06
CA TYR A 11 -8.44 1.20 -37.88
C TYR A 11 -8.61 0.38 -36.59
N THR A 12 -8.55 -0.95 -36.64
CA THR A 12 -8.71 -1.83 -35.48
C THR A 12 -7.37 -2.33 -34.87
N LEU A 13 -6.23 -1.84 -35.35
CA LEU A 13 -4.91 -2.37 -34.98
C LEU A 13 -4.02 -1.39 -34.19
N SER A 14 -4.57 -0.39 -33.49
CA SER A 14 -3.75 0.56 -32.77
C SER A 14 -4.13 0.78 -31.28
N SER A 15 -4.44 -0.30 -30.59
CA SER A 15 -4.25 -0.35 -29.13
C SER A 15 -3.42 -1.59 -28.80
N SER A 16 -2.12 -1.53 -29.08
CA SER A 16 -1.17 -2.46 -28.49
C SER A 16 -1.13 -2.16 -26.99
N LEU A 17 -1.88 -2.93 -26.22
CA LEU A 17 -1.70 -3.03 -24.77
C LEU A 17 -0.30 -3.61 -24.55
N PHE A 18 0.67 -2.77 -24.27
CA PHE A 18 2.00 -3.23 -23.86
C PHE A 18 1.90 -3.65 -22.40
N SER A 19 2.17 -4.92 -22.13
CA SER A 19 2.33 -5.44 -20.78
C SER A 19 3.82 -5.56 -20.49
N GLN A 20 4.29 -4.96 -19.42
CA GLN A 20 5.68 -4.97 -19.00
C GLN A 20 5.83 -5.55 -17.60
N ASN A 21 6.70 -6.56 -17.46
CA ASN A 21 7.14 -7.04 -16.16
C ASN A 21 8.41 -6.30 -15.75
N VAL A 22 8.40 -5.73 -14.55
CA VAL A 22 9.53 -4.98 -13.99
C VAL A 22 10.00 -5.68 -12.72
N ASP A 23 11.30 -5.85 -12.58
CA ASP A 23 11.91 -6.40 -11.38
C ASP A 23 11.56 -5.52 -10.17
N PHE A 24 11.30 -6.15 -9.03
CA PHE A 24 10.86 -5.48 -7.80
C PHE A 24 11.86 -4.44 -7.29
N GLU A 25 13.16 -4.63 -7.56
CA GLU A 25 14.24 -3.72 -7.17
C GLU A 25 14.54 -2.63 -8.22
N ARG A 26 13.89 -2.65 -9.39
CA ARG A 26 14.00 -1.56 -10.35
C ARG A 26 13.22 -0.33 -9.86
N PRO A 27 13.56 0.90 -10.29
CA PRO A 27 12.91 2.11 -9.81
C PRO A 27 11.38 2.09 -9.91
N GLU A 28 10.82 1.62 -11.03
CA GLU A 28 9.37 1.47 -11.21
C GLU A 28 8.78 0.40 -10.28
N GLY A 29 9.44 -0.76 -10.16
CA GLY A 29 9.03 -1.84 -9.26
C GLY A 29 9.10 -1.42 -7.80
N TRP A 30 10.17 -0.73 -7.42
CA TRP A 30 10.31 -0.13 -6.09
C TRP A 30 9.21 0.88 -5.78
N ALA A 31 8.86 1.77 -6.73
CA ALA A 31 7.78 2.75 -6.54
C ALA A 31 6.43 2.07 -6.28
N MET A 32 6.12 1.02 -7.05
CA MET A 32 4.92 0.21 -6.82
C MET A 32 4.95 -0.49 -5.47
N ALA A 33 6.12 -1.03 -5.05
CA ALA A 33 6.30 -1.65 -3.74
C ALA A 33 6.16 -0.64 -2.60
N PHE A 34 6.75 0.55 -2.74
CA PHE A 34 6.66 1.64 -1.75
C PHE A 34 5.21 2.09 -1.55
N THR A 35 4.48 2.31 -2.64
CA THR A 35 3.08 2.72 -2.58
C THR A 35 2.20 1.60 -1.99
N THR A 36 2.46 0.34 -2.36
CA THR A 36 1.76 -0.83 -1.80
C THR A 36 2.04 -0.98 -0.31
N ALA A 37 3.28 -0.71 0.14
CA ALA A 37 3.67 -0.77 1.55
C ALA A 37 2.88 0.21 2.43
N SER A 38 2.39 1.33 1.88
CA SER A 38 1.54 2.28 2.59
C SER A 38 0.22 1.66 3.07
N SER A 39 -0.27 0.66 2.35
CA SER A 39 -1.55 -0.03 2.59
C SER A 39 -1.41 -1.39 3.31
N LEU A 40 -0.22 -1.76 3.78
CA LEU A 40 0.00 -3.04 4.45
C LEU A 40 -1.00 -3.27 5.59
N ASN A 41 -1.71 -4.40 5.48
CA ASN A 41 -2.74 -4.79 6.45
C ASN A 41 -2.12 -5.47 7.68
N LEU A 42 -1.20 -4.78 8.36
CA LEU A 42 -0.56 -5.25 9.60
C LEU A 42 -1.51 -5.16 10.79
N GLY A 43 -1.29 -5.95 11.83
CA GLY A 43 -2.00 -5.87 13.09
C GLY A 43 -1.80 -4.51 13.79
N GLN A 44 -2.73 -4.13 14.62
CA GLN A 44 -2.64 -2.94 15.49
C GLN A 44 -2.07 -3.28 16.88
N SER A 45 -2.04 -4.56 17.20
CA SER A 45 -1.51 -5.14 18.44
C SER A 45 -1.28 -6.64 18.24
N THR A 46 -0.80 -7.33 19.25
CA THR A 46 -0.80 -8.80 19.26
C THR A 46 -2.24 -9.33 19.24
N PRO A 47 -2.53 -10.39 18.47
CA PRO A 47 -3.82 -11.05 18.51
C PRO A 47 -4.22 -11.44 19.93
N GLN A 48 -5.36 -10.95 20.37
CA GLN A 48 -5.95 -11.25 21.66
C GLN A 48 -7.13 -12.22 21.48
N LYS A 49 -7.50 -12.88 22.57
CA LYS A 49 -8.70 -13.70 22.60
C LYS A 49 -9.93 -12.80 22.59
N ILE A 50 -10.72 -12.91 21.52
CA ILE A 50 -12.04 -12.30 21.39
C ILE A 50 -13.06 -13.39 21.59
N SER A 51 -14.07 -13.16 22.43
CA SER A 51 -15.11 -14.15 22.70
C SER A 51 -15.91 -14.45 21.41
N PRO A 52 -16.33 -15.71 21.18
CA PRO A 52 -17.17 -16.00 20.03
C PRO A 52 -18.45 -15.16 20.03
N GLY A 53 -18.70 -14.46 18.91
CA GLY A 53 -19.83 -13.54 18.75
C GLY A 53 -19.54 -12.08 19.15
N GLU A 54 -18.43 -11.81 19.81
CA GLU A 54 -17.98 -10.44 20.13
C GLU A 54 -17.49 -9.72 18.87
N LEU A 55 -17.79 -8.43 18.78
CA LEU A 55 -17.45 -7.59 17.64
C LEU A 55 -16.62 -6.38 18.11
N ILE A 56 -15.53 -6.12 17.37
CA ILE A 56 -14.67 -4.94 17.60
C ILE A 56 -14.67 -4.10 16.32
N LEU A 57 -14.95 -2.82 16.46
CA LEU A 57 -14.80 -1.82 15.41
C LEU A 57 -13.51 -1.03 15.66
N SER A 58 -12.68 -0.88 14.62
CA SER A 58 -11.45 -0.10 14.72
C SER A 58 -11.31 0.86 13.56
N ALA A 59 -10.67 1.99 13.83
CA ALA A 59 -10.21 2.94 12.83
C ALA A 59 -8.69 3.09 12.94
N GLU A 60 -8.03 3.22 11.78
CA GLU A 60 -6.57 3.35 11.68
C GLU A 60 -6.23 4.54 10.78
N LEU A 61 -5.26 5.33 11.21
CA LEU A 61 -4.58 6.34 10.40
C LEU A 61 -3.08 6.02 10.39
N SER A 62 -2.48 6.09 9.22
CA SER A 62 -1.05 5.84 9.02
C SER A 62 -0.42 7.00 8.27
N SER A 63 0.82 7.36 8.62
CA SER A 63 1.59 8.31 7.83
C SER A 63 2.17 7.63 6.59
N ILE A 64 2.25 8.36 5.48
CA ILE A 64 3.04 7.98 4.31
C ILE A 64 4.22 8.96 4.24
N PRO A 65 5.48 8.48 4.28
CA PRO A 65 6.62 9.37 4.24
C PRO A 65 6.75 10.06 2.88
N SER A 66 7.11 11.33 2.90
CA SER A 66 7.40 12.08 1.68
C SER A 66 8.73 11.64 1.08
N LEU A 67 8.76 11.45 -0.23
CA LEU A 67 9.93 11.11 -1.01
C LEU A 67 10.70 12.35 -1.46
N SER A 68 12.01 12.29 -1.43
CA SER A 68 12.88 13.30 -2.03
C SER A 68 12.75 13.30 -3.56
N LYS A 69 13.22 14.36 -4.23
CA LYS A 69 13.24 14.43 -5.69
C LYS A 69 14.02 13.28 -6.33
N GLU A 70 15.14 12.85 -5.72
CA GLU A 70 15.91 11.70 -6.23
C GLU A 70 15.12 10.39 -6.10
N GLN A 71 14.35 10.21 -5.03
CA GLN A 71 13.51 9.03 -4.83
C GLN A 71 12.30 8.99 -5.78
N GLN A 72 11.83 10.14 -6.23
CA GLN A 72 10.74 10.27 -7.21
C GLN A 72 11.20 9.99 -8.65
N LYS A 73 12.52 9.91 -8.93
CA LYS A 73 13.06 9.50 -10.23
C LYS A 73 12.88 7.99 -10.43
N VAL A 74 11.74 7.60 -10.90
CA VAL A 74 11.40 6.18 -11.10
C VAL A 74 11.02 5.83 -12.54
N GLY A 75 10.38 6.72 -13.28
CA GLY A 75 10.01 6.48 -14.67
C GLY A 75 11.22 6.35 -15.58
N PHE A 76 11.08 5.60 -16.70
CA PHE A 76 12.16 5.32 -17.64
C PHE A 76 13.43 4.77 -16.97
N ASN A 77 13.23 3.77 -16.09
CA ASN A 77 14.30 3.15 -15.33
C ASN A 77 15.10 4.15 -14.45
N GLY A 78 14.40 5.07 -13.81
CA GLY A 78 14.99 6.04 -12.86
C GLY A 78 15.49 7.36 -13.49
N LEU A 79 15.08 7.67 -14.71
CA LEU A 79 15.46 8.91 -15.38
C LEU A 79 14.38 9.99 -15.34
N LYS A 80 13.11 9.61 -15.24
CA LYS A 80 11.96 10.51 -15.22
C LYS A 80 11.43 10.66 -13.80
N ASP A 81 11.17 11.89 -13.39
CA ASP A 81 10.44 12.19 -12.17
C ASP A 81 8.97 11.79 -12.32
N GLU A 82 8.44 11.09 -11.32
CA GLU A 82 7.01 10.77 -11.18
C GLU A 82 6.49 11.37 -9.87
N ASP A 83 5.28 11.90 -9.89
CA ASP A 83 4.70 12.53 -8.71
C ASP A 83 4.15 11.48 -7.73
N LEU A 84 5.04 10.91 -6.92
CA LEU A 84 4.73 9.86 -5.94
C LEU A 84 4.31 10.41 -4.57
N ASN A 85 4.49 11.71 -4.31
CA ASN A 85 4.13 12.33 -3.04
C ASN A 85 2.64 12.71 -2.99
N LYS A 86 1.77 11.78 -3.35
CA LYS A 86 0.34 12.01 -3.36
C LYS A 86 -0.21 11.97 -1.93
N SER A 87 -0.93 11.19 -1.41
CA SER A 87 -1.50 11.23 -0.07
C SER A 87 -0.45 11.15 1.06
N PRO A 88 -0.37 12.09 2.01
CA PRO A 88 0.53 12.02 3.15
C PRO A 88 0.05 11.05 4.24
N ILE A 89 -1.20 10.58 4.15
CA ILE A 89 -1.84 9.70 5.11
C ILE A 89 -2.64 8.60 4.43
N PHE A 90 -2.77 7.48 5.11
CA PHE A 90 -3.63 6.36 4.74
C PHE A 90 -4.59 6.05 5.88
N GLY A 91 -5.89 5.88 5.57
CA GLY A 91 -6.93 5.59 6.56
C GLY A 91 -7.65 4.28 6.28
N ARG A 92 -8.01 3.54 7.34
CA ARG A 92 -8.71 2.26 7.23
C ARG A 92 -9.70 2.07 8.37
N ILE A 93 -10.85 1.48 8.07
CA ILE A 93 -11.81 0.99 9.04
C ILE A 93 -11.71 -0.54 9.06
N ARG A 94 -11.78 -1.14 10.27
CA ARG A 94 -11.71 -2.59 10.47
C ARG A 94 -12.88 -3.05 11.33
N ILE A 95 -13.41 -4.21 11.00
CA ILE A 95 -14.38 -4.94 11.82
C ILE A 95 -13.77 -6.30 12.10
N SER A 96 -13.60 -6.63 13.39
CA SER A 96 -13.10 -7.92 13.86
C SER A 96 -14.21 -8.66 14.57
N TYR A 97 -14.33 -9.95 14.29
CA TYR A 97 -15.36 -10.83 14.85
C TYR A 97 -14.73 -12.07 15.47
N GLY A 98 -15.09 -12.33 16.73
CA GLY A 98 -14.64 -13.51 17.45
C GLY A 98 -15.30 -14.78 16.93
N LEU A 99 -14.48 -15.76 16.54
CA LEU A 99 -14.88 -17.08 16.09
C LEU A 99 -14.59 -18.13 17.17
N PRO A 100 -15.15 -19.37 17.06
CA PRO A 100 -14.72 -20.49 17.87
C PRO A 100 -13.20 -20.74 17.77
N TRP A 101 -12.65 -21.48 18.75
CA TRP A 101 -11.24 -21.86 18.85
C TRP A 101 -10.26 -20.70 18.99
N ASP A 102 -10.69 -19.62 19.65
CA ASP A 102 -9.88 -18.40 19.88
C ASP A 102 -9.38 -17.76 18.58
N THR A 103 -10.10 -17.90 17.50
CA THR A 103 -9.78 -17.31 16.21
C THR A 103 -10.58 -16.04 16.00
N THR A 104 -9.97 -15.03 15.38
CA THR A 104 -10.63 -13.78 15.00
C THR A 104 -10.59 -13.63 13.49
N ALA A 105 -11.75 -13.36 12.88
CA ALA A 105 -11.85 -12.93 11.50
C ALA A 105 -11.92 -11.41 11.45
N GLU A 106 -11.23 -10.79 10.49
CA GLU A 106 -11.22 -9.36 10.29
C GLU A 106 -11.51 -9.02 8.82
N ILE A 107 -12.37 -8.03 8.61
CA ILE A 107 -12.53 -7.35 7.34
C ILE A 107 -12.12 -5.88 7.51
N SER A 108 -11.44 -5.33 6.54
CA SER A 108 -11.06 -3.92 6.54
C SER A 108 -11.37 -3.26 5.20
N TRP A 109 -11.63 -1.97 5.26
CA TRP A 109 -11.98 -1.16 4.09
C TRP A 109 -11.37 0.23 4.20
N THR A 110 -10.82 0.69 3.08
CA THR A 110 -10.30 2.06 2.94
C THR A 110 -11.35 2.92 2.26
N PRO A 111 -11.86 3.96 2.94
CA PRO A 111 -12.84 4.87 2.35
C PRO A 111 -12.29 5.56 1.11
N PRO A 112 -13.10 5.79 0.05
CA PRO A 112 -12.67 6.38 -1.20
C PRO A 112 -12.55 7.90 -1.13
N PHE A 113 -11.88 8.42 -0.09
CA PHE A 113 -11.59 9.84 0.02
C PHE A 113 -10.37 10.18 -0.84
N GLU A 114 -10.51 11.18 -1.69
CA GLU A 114 -9.42 11.71 -2.48
C GLU A 114 -8.58 12.66 -1.62
N ILE A 115 -7.28 12.44 -1.58
CA ILE A 115 -6.31 13.27 -0.87
C ILE A 115 -5.14 13.49 -1.82
N ASP A 116 -4.90 14.75 -2.16
CA ASP A 116 -3.79 15.18 -3.00
C ASP A 116 -3.66 14.36 -4.31
N GLY A 117 -4.78 14.23 -5.04
CA GLY A 117 -4.87 13.50 -6.30
C GLY A 117 -4.88 11.97 -6.19
N ALA A 118 -4.71 11.40 -5.01
CA ALA A 118 -4.81 9.95 -4.80
C ALA A 118 -6.18 9.56 -4.21
N LYS A 119 -6.83 8.58 -4.82
CA LYS A 119 -8.17 8.10 -4.44
C LYS A 119 -8.21 6.58 -4.40
N PRO A 120 -8.36 5.97 -3.21
CA PRO A 120 -8.63 4.55 -3.09
C PRO A 120 -9.97 4.17 -3.71
N GLU A 121 -10.02 3.04 -4.42
CA GLU A 121 -11.26 2.46 -4.95
C GLU A 121 -11.29 0.96 -4.63
N ASN A 122 -12.38 0.49 -4.01
CA ASN A 122 -12.57 -0.93 -3.69
C ASN A 122 -11.40 -1.58 -2.96
N LEU A 123 -10.71 -0.84 -2.10
CA LEU A 123 -9.56 -1.34 -1.35
C LEU A 123 -10.01 -2.05 -0.08
N TRP A 124 -10.05 -3.38 -0.17
CA TRP A 124 -10.50 -4.27 0.90
C TRP A 124 -9.35 -5.11 1.44
N GLY A 125 -9.37 -5.36 2.74
CA GLY A 125 -8.47 -6.28 3.40
C GLY A 125 -9.22 -7.32 4.20
N PHE A 126 -8.61 -8.49 4.34
CA PHE A 126 -9.12 -9.61 5.15
C PHE A 126 -7.98 -10.13 6.00
N ALA A 127 -8.30 -10.58 7.22
CA ALA A 127 -7.32 -11.26 8.04
C ALA A 127 -7.97 -12.29 8.96
N PHE A 128 -7.18 -13.28 9.33
CA PHE A 128 -7.48 -14.22 10.41
C PHE A 128 -6.33 -14.19 11.40
N SER A 129 -6.66 -14.14 12.66
CA SER A 129 -5.65 -14.12 13.72
C SER A 129 -6.01 -15.07 14.85
N ARG A 130 -4.96 -15.54 15.54
CA ARG A 130 -5.13 -16.44 16.69
C ARG A 130 -4.01 -16.20 17.70
N PRO A 131 -4.33 -16.04 19.00
CA PRO A 131 -3.34 -16.13 20.07
C PRO A 131 -2.89 -17.58 20.25
N PHE A 132 -1.59 -17.80 20.34
CA PHE A 132 -1.00 -19.12 20.59
C PHE A 132 -0.55 -19.29 22.03
N ILE A 133 0.03 -18.25 22.62
CA ILE A 133 0.52 -18.23 23.99
C ILE A 133 -0.08 -17.00 24.66
N GLN A 134 -0.72 -17.21 25.79
CA GLN A 134 -1.22 -16.15 26.66
C GLN A 134 -0.84 -16.47 28.09
N LEU A 135 0.35 -16.01 28.49
CA LEU A 135 0.83 -16.05 29.86
C LEU A 135 0.58 -14.70 30.53
N GLU A 136 0.66 -14.64 31.84
CA GLU A 136 0.44 -13.41 32.61
C GLU A 136 1.33 -12.24 32.11
N LYS A 137 2.58 -12.52 31.72
CA LYS A 137 3.55 -11.49 31.32
C LYS A 137 3.80 -11.42 29.81
N ILE A 138 3.47 -12.44 29.06
CA ILE A 138 3.83 -12.56 27.63
C ILE A 138 2.66 -13.13 26.86
N GLY A 139 2.33 -12.51 25.74
CA GLY A 139 1.40 -13.02 24.74
C GLY A 139 2.07 -13.18 23.38
N LEU A 140 1.80 -14.29 22.68
CA LEU A 140 2.23 -14.54 21.31
C LEU A 140 1.02 -14.88 20.47
N GLY A 141 0.90 -14.24 19.30
CA GLY A 141 -0.16 -14.55 18.33
C GLY A 141 0.36 -14.51 16.90
N ILE A 142 -0.41 -15.13 16.03
CA ILE A 142 -0.16 -15.18 14.58
C ILE A 142 -1.37 -14.60 13.86
N ARG A 143 -1.12 -13.93 12.75
CA ARG A 143 -2.11 -13.34 11.87
C ARG A 143 -1.73 -13.57 10.41
N ILE A 144 -2.67 -14.08 9.62
CA ILE A 144 -2.59 -14.10 8.16
C ILE A 144 -3.45 -12.96 7.62
N PHE A 145 -3.00 -12.32 6.58
CA PHE A 145 -3.71 -11.16 6.04
C PHE A 145 -3.54 -11.05 4.52
N MET A 146 -4.48 -10.35 3.91
CA MET A 146 -4.42 -9.95 2.51
C MET A 146 -5.11 -8.61 2.31
N THR A 147 -4.74 -7.91 1.25
CA THR A 147 -5.44 -6.70 0.79
C THR A 147 -5.41 -6.68 -0.73
N ARG A 148 -6.54 -6.26 -1.32
CA ARG A 148 -6.65 -6.04 -2.75
C ARG A 148 -7.59 -4.88 -3.04
N GLY A 149 -7.28 -4.12 -4.09
CA GLY A 149 -8.08 -3.02 -4.61
C GLY A 149 -7.24 -2.04 -5.38
N ASP A 150 -7.84 -0.95 -5.79
CA ASP A 150 -7.24 0.02 -6.67
C ASP A 150 -7.05 1.37 -5.99
N VAL A 151 -6.04 2.11 -6.42
CA VAL A 151 -5.82 3.52 -6.08
C VAL A 151 -5.63 4.27 -7.39
N LYS A 152 -6.50 5.23 -7.68
CA LYS A 152 -6.35 6.16 -8.79
C LYS A 152 -5.47 7.32 -8.37
N ALA A 153 -4.57 7.74 -9.26
CA ALA A 153 -3.74 8.92 -9.07
C ALA A 153 -3.26 9.48 -10.41
N ASP A 154 -2.76 10.70 -10.41
CA ASP A 154 -2.17 11.39 -11.55
C ASP A 154 -0.64 11.42 -11.41
N VAL A 155 -0.02 10.23 -11.35
CA VAL A 155 1.42 10.08 -11.08
C VAL A 155 2.28 10.40 -12.29
N THR A 156 1.90 9.87 -13.48
CA THR A 156 2.71 9.95 -14.71
C THR A 156 2.70 11.34 -15.33
N CYS A 157 1.53 12.01 -15.33
CA CYS A 157 1.34 13.37 -15.81
C CYS A 157 0.54 14.14 -14.75
N SER A 158 1.23 14.74 -13.78
CA SER A 158 0.60 15.56 -12.75
C SER A 158 0.17 16.93 -13.28
N GLU A 159 -0.69 17.64 -12.54
CA GLU A 159 -1.12 19.01 -12.88
C GLU A 159 0.08 19.96 -13.02
N GLU A 160 1.08 19.84 -12.13
CA GLU A 160 2.30 20.65 -12.20
C GLU A 160 3.11 20.37 -13.48
N MET A 161 3.21 19.10 -13.87
CA MET A 161 3.95 18.70 -15.07
C MET A 161 3.26 19.21 -16.35
N VAL A 162 1.94 19.13 -16.44
CA VAL A 162 1.16 19.60 -17.59
C VAL A 162 1.25 21.11 -17.79
N ALA A 163 1.53 21.89 -16.73
CA ALA A 163 1.75 23.33 -16.82
C ALA A 163 3.10 23.70 -17.47
N ILE A 164 4.00 22.74 -17.65
CA ILE A 164 5.33 22.91 -18.24
C ILE A 164 5.29 22.51 -19.72
N GLU A 165 6.01 23.25 -20.57
CA GLU A 165 6.08 22.96 -22.01
C GLU A 165 6.59 21.52 -22.27
N PRO A 166 5.92 20.76 -23.16
CA PRO A 166 6.31 19.40 -23.50
C PRO A 166 7.78 19.29 -23.98
N TYR A 167 8.45 18.20 -23.57
CA TYR A 167 9.84 17.88 -23.89
C TYR A 167 10.88 18.88 -23.35
N THR A 168 10.51 19.66 -22.33
CA THR A 168 11.44 20.50 -21.59
C THR A 168 11.76 19.91 -20.21
N PRO A 169 12.79 20.39 -19.49
CA PRO A 169 13.06 19.98 -18.12
C PRO A 169 11.81 20.16 -17.23
N GLY A 170 11.37 19.08 -16.58
CA GLY A 170 10.13 19.04 -15.78
C GLY A 170 8.93 18.41 -16.52
N ASN A 171 8.98 18.29 -17.87
CA ASN A 171 7.97 17.59 -18.67
C ASN A 171 8.63 16.77 -19.80
N LEU A 172 9.56 15.90 -19.45
CA LEU A 172 10.35 15.14 -20.42
C LEU A 172 9.51 14.15 -21.24
N SER A 173 8.41 13.65 -20.69
CA SER A 173 7.49 12.73 -21.37
C SER A 173 6.56 13.41 -22.36
N GLY A 174 6.47 14.74 -22.34
CA GLY A 174 5.58 15.51 -23.24
C GLY A 174 4.11 15.40 -22.84
N CYS A 175 3.81 15.42 -21.54
CA CYS A 175 2.44 15.48 -21.01
C CYS A 175 1.69 16.70 -21.51
N ILE A 176 0.49 16.51 -22.06
CA ILE A 176 -0.44 17.57 -22.51
C ILE A 176 -1.77 17.56 -21.75
N GLY A 177 -1.95 16.62 -20.85
CA GLY A 177 -3.12 16.50 -19.98
C GLY A 177 -2.81 15.61 -18.78
N ILE A 178 -3.62 15.73 -17.74
CA ILE A 178 -3.47 15.00 -16.49
C ILE A 178 -3.70 13.50 -16.74
N SER A 179 -2.82 12.64 -16.23
CA SER A 179 -2.95 11.19 -16.35
C SER A 179 -4.04 10.62 -15.44
N ARG A 180 -4.50 9.42 -15.77
CA ARG A 180 -5.49 8.67 -14.99
C ARG A 180 -4.91 7.30 -14.66
N ASP A 181 -3.81 7.32 -13.92
CA ASP A 181 -3.11 6.11 -13.57
C ASP A 181 -3.88 5.34 -12.49
N VAL A 182 -3.79 4.01 -12.55
CA VAL A 182 -4.43 3.12 -11.58
C VAL A 182 -3.37 2.16 -11.04
N LEU A 183 -3.08 2.28 -9.75
CA LEU A 183 -2.29 1.29 -9.02
C LEU A 183 -3.25 0.24 -8.46
N THR A 184 -3.12 -1.02 -8.90
CA THR A 184 -3.74 -2.16 -8.21
C THR A 184 -2.81 -2.60 -7.08
N VAL A 185 -3.30 -2.46 -5.86
CA VAL A 185 -2.67 -2.97 -4.65
C VAL A 185 -3.07 -4.43 -4.51
N ASP A 186 -2.09 -5.32 -4.46
CA ASP A 186 -2.30 -6.74 -4.16
C ASP A 186 -1.17 -7.24 -3.25
N HIS A 187 -1.51 -7.64 -2.03
CA HIS A 187 -0.54 -8.22 -1.11
C HIS A 187 -1.19 -9.19 -0.12
N HIS A 188 -0.42 -10.16 0.32
CA HIS A 188 -0.80 -11.09 1.38
C HIS A 188 0.41 -11.46 2.21
N GLY A 189 0.18 -11.87 3.45
CA GLY A 189 1.28 -12.17 4.36
C GLY A 189 0.91 -12.90 5.63
N LEU A 190 1.96 -13.18 6.37
CA LEU A 190 1.93 -13.79 7.70
C LEU A 190 2.63 -12.85 8.68
N GLU A 191 2.02 -12.62 9.83
CA GLU A 191 2.55 -11.80 10.91
C GLU A 191 2.59 -12.61 12.21
N ALA A 192 3.70 -12.52 12.93
CA ALA A 192 3.83 -13.00 14.30
C ALA A 192 4.04 -11.81 15.22
N ALA A 193 3.27 -11.72 16.29
CA ALA A 193 3.32 -10.61 17.23
C ALA A 193 3.45 -11.08 18.67
N LEU A 194 4.25 -10.34 19.45
CA LEU A 194 4.58 -10.60 20.84
C LEU A 194 4.21 -9.40 21.70
N THR A 195 3.50 -9.64 22.81
CA THR A 195 3.21 -8.62 23.83
C THR A 195 3.96 -8.86 25.12
N PHE A 196 4.19 -7.75 25.84
CA PHE A 196 4.81 -7.74 27.16
C PHE A 196 3.89 -7.04 28.16
N ASN A 197 3.21 -7.80 29.01
CA ASN A 197 2.27 -7.31 30.02
C ASN A 197 3.00 -6.84 31.30
N THR A 198 4.05 -6.03 31.16
CA THR A 198 4.93 -5.65 32.27
C THR A 198 4.72 -4.25 32.82
N LEU A 199 4.05 -3.36 32.08
CA LEU A 199 3.92 -1.93 32.41
C LEU A 199 2.57 -1.59 33.09
N GLY A 200 1.96 -2.55 33.77
CA GLY A 200 0.67 -2.40 34.42
C GLY A 200 -0.50 -2.80 33.50
N LYS A 201 -1.73 -2.69 34.01
CA LYS A 201 -2.91 -3.21 33.31
C LYS A 201 -3.39 -2.37 32.13
N LYS A 202 -2.85 -1.13 31.96
CA LYS A 202 -3.35 -0.19 30.96
C LYS A 202 -2.44 0.00 29.75
N ILE A 203 -1.15 -0.32 29.87
CA ILE A 203 -0.18 -0.12 28.79
C ILE A 203 0.43 -1.47 28.44
N THR A 204 0.26 -1.86 27.18
CA THR A 204 0.76 -3.13 26.64
C THR A 204 1.70 -2.86 25.49
N PRO A 205 3.02 -2.88 25.68
CA PRO A 205 3.97 -2.82 24.58
C PRO A 205 3.97 -4.13 23.80
N TRP A 206 4.21 -4.01 22.50
CA TRP A 206 4.27 -5.16 21.62
C TRP A 206 5.27 -4.95 20.48
N LEU A 207 5.69 -6.05 19.89
CA LEU A 207 6.46 -6.08 18.65
C LEU A 207 5.89 -7.14 17.71
N ALA A 208 6.07 -6.94 16.40
CA ALA A 208 5.64 -7.91 15.41
C ALA A 208 6.63 -7.96 14.23
N VAL A 209 6.69 -9.13 13.61
CA VAL A 209 7.40 -9.35 12.34
C VAL A 209 6.41 -9.92 11.34
N ALA A 210 6.33 -9.32 10.17
CA ALA A 210 5.51 -9.79 9.07
C ALA A 210 6.37 -10.17 7.85
N LEU A 211 5.99 -11.24 7.18
CA LEU A 211 6.49 -11.61 5.86
C LEU A 211 5.35 -11.37 4.87
N THR A 212 5.58 -10.49 3.89
CA THR A 212 4.56 -10.07 2.94
C THR A 212 5.03 -10.31 1.52
N ARG A 213 4.20 -10.99 0.73
CA ARG A 213 4.32 -11.02 -0.72
C ARG A 213 3.46 -9.92 -1.30
N MET A 214 4.04 -9.14 -2.21
CA MET A 214 3.40 -8.05 -2.93
C MET A 214 3.40 -8.37 -4.42
N GLU A 215 2.27 -8.12 -5.09
CA GLU A 215 2.06 -8.32 -6.53
C GLU A 215 1.35 -7.10 -7.13
N PRO A 216 1.92 -5.89 -6.97
CA PRO A 216 1.29 -4.68 -7.49
C PRO A 216 1.32 -4.63 -9.01
N SER A 217 0.35 -3.91 -9.58
CA SER A 217 0.37 -3.52 -10.98
C SER A 217 -0.06 -2.07 -11.14
N VAL A 218 0.49 -1.39 -12.15
CA VAL A 218 0.11 -0.03 -12.50
C VAL A 218 -0.36 -0.02 -13.94
N ARG A 219 -1.55 0.51 -14.16
CA ARG A 219 -2.02 0.92 -15.48
C ARG A 219 -1.74 2.40 -15.64
N VAL A 220 -0.80 2.74 -16.50
CA VAL A 220 -0.55 4.11 -16.96
C VAL A 220 -1.60 4.46 -18.00
N ASP A 221 -2.24 5.62 -17.88
CA ASP A 221 -3.17 6.20 -18.86
C ASP A 221 -2.85 7.69 -19.00
N ALA A 222 -1.84 8.02 -19.81
CA ALA A 222 -1.26 9.35 -19.92
C ALA A 222 -1.48 9.98 -21.30
N PRO A 223 -2.06 11.19 -21.38
CA PRO A 223 -2.18 11.96 -22.62
C PRO A 223 -0.87 12.68 -22.92
N LEU A 224 -0.13 12.16 -23.90
CA LEU A 224 1.14 12.71 -24.35
C LEU A 224 0.98 13.43 -25.71
N GLN A 225 1.95 14.26 -26.08
CA GLN A 225 1.88 15.03 -27.33
C GLN A 225 1.81 14.16 -28.58
N TYR A 226 2.37 12.94 -28.54
CA TYR A 226 2.29 11.98 -29.66
C TYR A 226 1.06 11.05 -29.60
N GLY A 227 0.20 11.17 -28.60
CA GLY A 227 -1.00 10.38 -28.44
C GLY A 227 -1.22 9.88 -27.01
N GLN A 228 -2.25 9.04 -26.81
CA GLN A 228 -2.54 8.42 -25.53
C GLN A 228 -1.58 7.25 -25.29
N GLU A 229 -0.83 7.28 -24.19
CA GLU A 229 -0.02 6.16 -23.73
C GLU A 229 -0.83 5.30 -22.77
N ILE A 230 -1.01 4.02 -23.10
CA ILE A 230 -1.65 3.04 -22.22
C ILE A 230 -0.70 1.86 -22.06
N VAL A 231 -0.18 1.69 -20.84
CA VAL A 231 0.79 0.62 -20.51
C VAL A 231 0.39 -0.02 -19.19
N ASP A 232 0.39 -1.36 -19.14
CA ASP A 232 0.22 -2.11 -17.91
C ASP A 232 1.61 -2.61 -17.44
N ILE A 233 2.00 -2.22 -16.22
CA ILE A 233 3.28 -2.56 -15.59
C ILE A 233 2.99 -3.47 -14.41
N TYR A 234 3.68 -4.60 -14.31
CA TYR A 234 3.55 -5.57 -13.24
C TYR A 234 4.87 -5.72 -12.50
N SER A 235 4.78 -5.91 -11.19
CA SER A 235 5.95 -6.24 -10.37
C SER A 235 5.54 -7.23 -9.29
N GLN A 236 6.51 -7.99 -8.78
CA GLN A 236 6.27 -8.92 -7.67
C GLN A 236 7.51 -9.07 -6.82
N GLY A 237 7.30 -9.18 -5.52
CA GLY A 237 8.40 -9.37 -4.59
C GLY A 237 7.92 -9.77 -3.19
N THR A 238 8.88 -10.02 -2.31
CA THR A 238 8.61 -10.36 -0.90
C THR A 238 9.41 -9.42 -0.03
N THR A 239 8.78 -8.88 1.00
CA THR A 239 9.43 -8.04 1.99
C THR A 239 9.10 -8.50 3.41
N GLN A 240 9.96 -8.09 4.35
CA GLN A 240 9.75 -8.28 5.77
C GLN A 240 9.43 -6.93 6.39
N THR A 241 8.51 -6.91 7.36
CA THR A 241 8.19 -5.70 8.11
C THR A 241 8.38 -5.95 9.59
N LEU A 242 9.13 -5.08 10.24
CA LEU A 242 9.25 -5.03 11.69
C LEU A 242 8.34 -3.93 12.22
N SER A 243 7.50 -4.26 13.20
CA SER A 243 6.59 -3.29 13.86
C SER A 243 6.83 -3.30 15.36
N ILE A 244 6.80 -2.12 15.97
CA ILE A 244 6.78 -1.93 17.41
C ILE A 244 5.66 -0.99 17.79
N GLY A 245 5.03 -1.22 18.92
CA GLY A 245 3.93 -0.36 19.33
C GLY A 245 3.56 -0.51 20.79
N ILE A 246 2.60 0.29 21.18
CA ILE A 246 1.95 0.26 22.48
C ILE A 246 0.44 0.30 22.30
N SER A 247 -0.27 -0.49 23.09
CA SER A 247 -1.71 -0.40 23.26
C SER A 247 -2.01 0.23 24.61
N TYR A 248 -2.94 1.18 24.63
CA TYR A 248 -3.40 1.84 25.84
C TYR A 248 -4.89 1.60 26.06
N ASP A 249 -5.23 0.88 27.12
CA ASP A 249 -6.60 0.55 27.50
C ASP A 249 -7.19 1.70 28.33
N PHE A 250 -8.04 2.54 27.72
CA PHE A 250 -8.81 3.55 28.48
C PHE A 250 -9.76 2.87 29.45
N ASN A 251 -10.43 1.84 28.99
CA ASN A 251 -11.32 0.94 29.74
C ASN A 251 -11.44 -0.39 28.99
N GLU A 252 -12.29 -1.30 29.47
CA GLU A 252 -12.48 -2.64 28.90
C GLU A 252 -12.95 -2.65 27.45
N ARG A 253 -13.51 -1.54 26.94
CA ARG A 253 -14.07 -1.43 25.59
C ARG A 253 -13.27 -0.56 24.63
N ASN A 254 -12.40 0.30 25.16
CA ASN A 254 -11.75 1.34 24.38
C ASN A 254 -10.24 1.22 24.43
N VAL A 255 -9.61 0.99 23.31
CA VAL A 255 -8.16 0.82 23.18
C VAL A 255 -7.61 1.80 22.15
N LEU A 256 -6.53 2.49 22.52
CA LEU A 256 -5.72 3.30 21.62
C LEU A 256 -4.43 2.55 21.29
N ASN A 257 -4.09 2.48 20.02
CA ASN A 257 -2.88 1.83 19.54
C ASN A 257 -1.97 2.85 18.86
N LEU A 258 -0.71 2.87 19.25
CA LEU A 258 0.34 3.66 18.61
C LEU A 258 1.44 2.71 18.15
N SER A 259 1.89 2.82 16.92
CA SER A 259 2.96 1.97 16.42
C SER A 259 3.78 2.64 15.33
N THR A 260 4.97 2.12 15.12
CA THR A 260 5.78 2.37 13.94
C THR A 260 6.17 1.06 13.30
N SER A 261 6.28 1.06 12.00
CA SER A 261 6.75 -0.09 11.23
C SER A 261 7.85 0.31 10.26
N TYR A 262 8.77 -0.60 10.05
CA TYR A 262 9.90 -0.51 9.13
C TYR A 262 9.79 -1.64 8.11
N THR A 263 9.72 -1.30 6.83
CA THR A 263 9.68 -2.23 5.70
C THR A 263 10.89 -1.95 4.81
N PRO A 264 11.93 -2.80 4.81
CA PRO A 264 13.06 -2.64 3.90
C PRO A 264 12.60 -2.85 2.46
N LEU A 265 12.95 -1.90 1.59
CA LEU A 265 12.76 -1.96 0.15
C LEU A 265 14.10 -1.63 -0.51
N ASP A 266 14.66 -2.58 -1.23
CA ASP A 266 15.90 -2.38 -1.97
C ASP A 266 15.57 -1.80 -3.36
N VAL A 267 16.42 -0.91 -3.87
CA VAL A 267 16.28 -0.30 -5.19
C VAL A 267 17.63 -0.21 -5.89
N ILE A 268 17.65 -0.47 -7.19
CA ILE A 268 18.84 -0.40 -8.05
C ILE A 268 18.62 0.76 -9.02
N ARG A 269 19.28 1.90 -8.75
CA ARG A 269 19.22 3.08 -9.62
C ARG A 269 20.39 3.12 -10.61
N PRO A 270 20.22 3.75 -11.81
CA PRO A 270 21.28 3.82 -12.84
C PRO A 270 22.57 4.48 -12.37
N VAL A 271 22.48 5.40 -11.42
CA VAL A 271 23.62 6.23 -10.94
C VAL A 271 24.22 5.71 -9.65
N SER A 272 23.49 4.87 -8.89
CA SER A 272 23.93 4.32 -7.62
C SER A 272 23.80 2.80 -7.59
N LEU A 273 24.79 2.12 -7.04
CA LEU A 273 24.75 0.66 -6.91
C LEU A 273 24.10 0.29 -5.56
N GLY A 274 22.80 0.03 -5.59
CA GLY A 274 22.09 -0.59 -4.47
C GLY A 274 21.78 0.37 -3.32
N ASP A 275 20.76 1.18 -3.45
CA ASP A 275 20.21 1.99 -2.37
C ASP A 275 19.11 1.22 -1.63
N ARG A 276 18.94 1.56 -0.35
CA ARG A 276 17.81 1.10 0.47
C ARG A 276 16.94 2.29 0.79
N ASP A 277 15.85 2.42 0.06
CA ASP A 277 14.82 3.43 0.32
C ASP A 277 13.64 2.78 1.03
N SER A 278 13.87 2.44 2.29
CA SER A 278 12.92 1.70 3.12
C SER A 278 11.71 2.53 3.48
N PHE A 279 10.57 1.86 3.60
CA PHE A 279 9.32 2.47 4.03
C PHE A 279 9.23 2.50 5.56
N TRP A 280 9.10 3.72 6.13
CA TRP A 280 8.77 3.95 7.52
C TRP A 280 7.35 4.45 7.66
N ASN A 281 6.62 3.90 8.62
CA ASN A 281 5.22 4.23 8.82
C ASN A 281 4.93 4.42 10.31
N PHE A 282 4.18 5.48 10.64
CA PHE A 282 3.61 5.72 11.97
C PHE A 282 2.12 5.50 11.91
N LYS A 283 1.57 4.73 12.85
CA LYS A 283 0.16 4.37 12.89
C LYS A 283 -0.47 4.77 14.21
N LEU A 284 -1.67 5.33 14.09
CA LEU A 284 -2.59 5.59 15.18
C LEU A 284 -3.84 4.75 14.93
N GLY A 285 -4.22 3.91 15.89
CA GLY A 285 -5.42 3.09 15.83
C GLY A 285 -6.30 3.32 17.05
N TYR A 286 -7.61 3.29 16.84
CA TYR A 286 -8.59 3.29 17.93
C TYR A 286 -9.55 2.11 17.71
N SER A 287 -9.81 1.35 18.78
CA SER A 287 -10.69 0.20 18.78
C SER A 287 -11.77 0.31 19.84
N PHE A 288 -12.97 -0.12 19.49
CA PHE A 288 -14.13 -0.17 20.36
C PHE A 288 -14.77 -1.57 20.31
N SER A 289 -14.95 -2.19 21.49
CA SER A 289 -15.63 -3.50 21.67
C SER A 289 -17.08 -3.32 22.07
N PHE A 290 -17.96 -4.06 21.42
CA PHE A 290 -19.42 -4.03 21.67
C PHE A 290 -19.84 -5.03 22.75
#